data_cb7b7e82af8737efd3651f60db887da7
#
_entry.id   cb7b7e82af8737efd3651f60db887da7
#
_cell.length_a   1.000
_cell.length_b   1.000
_cell.length_c   1.000
_cell.angle_alpha   90.00
_cell.angle_beta   90.00
_cell.angle_gamma   90.00
#
_symmetry.space_group_name_H-M   'P 1'
#
loop_
_entity.id
_entity.type
_entity.pdbx_description
1 polymer ?
#
loop_
_entity_poly.entity_id
_entity_poly.type
_entity_poly.pdbx_seq_one_letter_code
_entity_poly.pdbx_strand_id
1 'polypeptide(L)'
;GAAISSVQIDNVLHEFSSVAGVREDVTDIVLNLKGVALKMEVEGPKRLSISAKGPGVVTAADISDSAGIEILNKSHVICHLDDGADLFMELTVNTGKGYVSADKNKMEDAPIGLIPIDAIYSPIKKVSYDVQPTREGSIWMKATSCRPLRRSSVSNRKTLPPRRMPPAMRDGS
;
A
#
# COMPACT_ATOMS: atom_id res chain seq x y z
N GLY A 1 -4.28 -4.86 -6.53
CA GLY A 1 -4.26 -3.51 -6.00
C GLY A 1 -3.30 -2.61 -6.76
N ALA A 2 -3.18 -1.35 -6.31
CA ALA A 2 -2.22 -0.40 -6.84
C ALA A 2 -1.20 -0.03 -5.76
N ALA A 3 0.04 0.19 -6.15
CA ALA A 3 1.10 0.61 -5.23
C ALA A 3 2.17 1.42 -5.98
N ILE A 4 2.93 2.21 -5.22
CA ILE A 4 4.10 2.91 -5.74
C ILE A 4 5.22 1.89 -5.91
N SER A 5 5.77 1.78 -7.11
CA SER A 5 6.83 0.83 -7.46
C SER A 5 8.22 1.46 -7.49
N SER A 6 8.31 2.76 -7.76
CA SER A 6 9.56 3.49 -7.74
C SER A 6 9.34 4.98 -7.49
N VAL A 7 10.37 5.66 -7.02
CA VAL A 7 10.43 7.10 -6.85
C VAL A 7 11.72 7.65 -7.42
N GLN A 8 11.63 8.81 -8.02
CA GLN A 8 12.78 9.62 -8.41
C GLN A 8 12.66 10.96 -7.71
N ILE A 9 13.66 11.32 -6.91
CA ILE A 9 13.71 12.59 -6.17
C ILE A 9 14.76 13.44 -6.83
N ASP A 10 14.43 14.71 -7.07
CA ASP A 10 15.39 15.64 -7.66
C ASP A 10 16.61 15.83 -6.75
N ASN A 11 17.80 15.89 -7.37
CA ASN A 11 19.09 15.97 -6.68
C ASN A 11 19.46 14.80 -5.74
N VAL A 12 18.81 13.66 -5.88
CA VAL A 12 19.10 12.43 -5.11
C VAL A 12 19.51 11.32 -6.06
N LEU A 13 20.64 10.69 -5.78
CA LEU A 13 21.21 9.62 -6.62
C LEU A 13 20.93 8.21 -6.08
N HIS A 14 20.68 8.08 -4.77
CA HIS A 14 20.44 6.78 -4.12
C HIS A 14 19.65 6.95 -2.80
N GLU A 15 19.12 5.84 -2.30
CA GLU A 15 18.25 5.79 -1.13
C GLU A 15 18.91 6.21 0.21
N PHE A 16 20.22 6.24 0.27
CA PHE A 16 20.97 6.63 1.48
C PHE A 16 21.38 8.12 1.48
N SER A 17 20.84 8.91 0.57
CA SER A 17 21.08 10.35 0.51
C SER A 17 20.10 11.10 1.43
N SER A 18 20.49 12.31 1.82
CA SER A 18 19.60 13.28 2.44
C SER A 18 19.18 14.32 1.42
N VAL A 19 17.97 14.86 1.59
CA VAL A 19 17.45 15.93 0.74
C VAL A 19 17.62 17.27 1.47
N ALA A 20 18.24 18.23 0.81
CA ALA A 20 18.45 19.55 1.41
C ALA A 20 17.12 20.21 1.77
N GLY A 21 16.99 20.64 3.04
CA GLY A 21 15.79 21.29 3.56
C GLY A 21 14.62 20.35 3.84
N VAL A 22 14.83 19.04 3.82
CA VAL A 22 13.86 18.03 4.26
C VAL A 22 14.39 17.41 5.55
N ARG A 23 13.50 17.22 6.54
CA ARG A 23 13.88 16.67 7.85
C ARG A 23 14.11 15.16 7.80
N GLU A 24 13.34 14.47 6.97
CA GLU A 24 13.43 13.05 6.78
C GLU A 24 14.49 12.69 5.76
N ASP A 25 15.18 11.58 6.00
CA ASP A 25 16.07 10.98 5.00
C ASP A 25 15.26 10.31 3.88
N VAL A 26 15.91 10.07 2.75
CA VAL A 26 15.27 9.41 1.60
C VAL A 26 14.67 8.05 1.98
N THR A 27 15.34 7.31 2.87
CA THR A 27 14.82 6.03 3.38
C THR A 27 13.48 6.20 4.11
N ASP A 28 13.34 7.23 4.93
CA ASP A 28 12.10 7.54 5.65
C ASP A 28 11.00 7.98 4.69
N ILE A 29 11.35 8.80 3.69
CA ILE A 29 10.41 9.19 2.62
C ILE A 29 9.90 7.95 1.88
N VAL A 30 10.77 7.01 1.52
CA VAL A 30 10.40 5.75 0.87
C VAL A 30 9.46 4.92 1.75
N LEU A 31 9.75 4.82 3.05
CA LEU A 31 8.87 4.11 4.00
C LEU A 31 7.49 4.77 4.12
N ASN A 32 7.45 6.10 4.15
CA ASN A 32 6.19 6.84 4.17
C ASN A 32 5.41 6.67 2.87
N LEU A 33 6.07 6.67 1.71
CA LEU A 33 5.45 6.42 0.42
C LEU A 33 4.83 5.01 0.33
N LYS A 34 5.43 3.99 0.95
CA LYS A 34 4.83 2.65 1.07
C LYS A 34 3.50 2.65 1.83
N GLY A 35 3.30 3.62 2.71
CA GLY A 35 2.07 3.81 3.48
C GLY A 35 0.92 4.45 2.69
N VAL A 36 1.20 5.02 1.52
CA VAL A 36 0.18 5.66 0.69
C VAL A 36 -0.74 4.61 0.08
N ALA A 37 -2.04 4.75 0.32
CA ALA A 37 -3.05 3.86 -0.21
C ALA A 37 -3.64 4.44 -1.50
N LEU A 38 -3.46 3.72 -2.59
CA LEU A 38 -3.88 4.11 -3.94
C LEU A 38 -4.92 3.15 -4.49
N LYS A 39 -5.85 3.70 -5.27
CA LYS A 39 -6.75 2.93 -6.12
C LYS A 39 -6.52 3.36 -7.57
N MET A 40 -6.26 2.42 -8.43
CA MET A 40 -6.14 2.63 -9.88
C MET A 40 -7.28 1.93 -10.61
N GLU A 41 -7.89 2.63 -11.54
CA GLU A 41 -8.92 2.08 -12.43
C GLU A 41 -8.34 1.68 -13.80
N VAL A 42 -7.14 2.15 -14.09
CA VAL A 42 -6.43 1.89 -15.35
C VAL A 42 -5.27 0.95 -15.09
N GLU A 43 -5.08 -0.06 -15.91
CA GLU A 43 -3.94 -0.97 -15.84
C GLU A 43 -2.69 -0.34 -16.46
N GLY A 44 -1.53 -0.69 -15.91
CA GLY A 44 -0.21 -0.30 -16.39
C GLY A 44 0.47 0.77 -15.54
N PRO A 45 1.75 1.05 -15.82
CA PRO A 45 2.52 2.02 -15.05
C PRO A 45 2.02 3.45 -15.33
N LYS A 46 1.81 4.21 -14.26
CA LYS A 46 1.47 5.63 -14.31
C LYS A 46 2.48 6.45 -13.52
N ARG A 47 2.77 7.64 -14.02
CA ARG A 47 3.63 8.59 -13.31
C ARG A 47 2.79 9.65 -12.63
N LEU A 48 3.13 9.91 -11.39
CA LEU A 48 2.59 11.01 -10.57
C LEU A 48 3.75 11.90 -10.16
N SER A 49 3.49 13.14 -9.89
CA SER A 49 4.50 14.07 -9.39
C SER A 49 4.04 14.72 -8.09
N ILE A 50 5.01 15.03 -7.24
CA ILE A 50 4.84 15.89 -6.07
C ILE A 50 5.75 17.07 -6.27
N SER A 51 5.20 18.26 -6.14
CA SER A 51 5.96 19.52 -6.11
C SER A 51 5.53 20.31 -4.89
N ALA A 52 6.44 20.48 -3.95
CA ALA A 52 6.15 21.18 -2.71
C ALA A 52 7.28 22.14 -2.37
N LYS A 53 6.90 23.32 -1.87
CA LYS A 53 7.82 24.34 -1.39
C LYS A 53 7.60 24.56 0.10
N GLY A 54 8.72 24.57 0.83
CA GLY A 54 8.70 24.82 2.27
C GLY A 54 8.46 26.29 2.66
N PRO A 55 8.17 26.53 3.94
CA PRO A 55 8.06 25.54 5.01
C PRO A 55 6.69 24.85 5.01
N GLY A 56 6.63 23.57 5.35
CA GLY A 56 5.35 22.88 5.44
C GLY A 56 5.46 21.35 5.56
N VAL A 57 4.32 20.71 5.64
CA VAL A 57 4.19 19.26 5.68
C VAL A 57 3.70 18.77 4.33
N VAL A 58 4.44 17.88 3.71
CA VAL A 58 4.04 17.23 2.47
C VAL A 58 3.21 16.00 2.81
N THR A 59 2.02 15.94 2.26
CA THR A 59 1.07 14.86 2.50
C THR A 59 0.74 14.14 1.19
N ALA A 60 0.04 13.03 1.30
CA ALA A 60 -0.43 12.31 0.12
C ALA A 60 -1.43 13.15 -0.72
N ALA A 61 -2.02 14.21 -0.15
CA ALA A 61 -2.88 15.13 -0.90
C ALA A 61 -2.11 16.00 -1.92
N ASP A 62 -0.81 16.20 -1.71
CA ASP A 62 0.06 16.99 -2.59
C ASP A 62 0.52 16.22 -3.83
N ILE A 63 0.20 14.93 -3.91
CA ILE A 63 0.42 14.12 -5.11
C ILE A 63 -0.51 14.63 -6.21
N SER A 64 0.05 14.96 -7.36
CA SER A 64 -0.74 15.42 -8.51
C SER A 64 -1.76 14.36 -8.93
N ASP A 65 -3.02 14.78 -9.03
CA ASP A 65 -4.08 13.89 -9.49
C ASP A 65 -3.84 13.53 -10.97
N SER A 66 -3.77 12.23 -11.25
CA SER A 66 -3.81 11.70 -12.61
C SER A 66 -5.12 10.99 -12.87
N ALA A 67 -5.62 11.12 -14.09
CA ALA A 67 -6.86 10.47 -14.48
C ALA A 67 -6.82 8.95 -14.20
N GLY A 68 -7.76 8.47 -13.40
CA GLY A 68 -7.89 7.06 -13.03
C GLY A 68 -7.10 6.61 -11.80
N ILE A 69 -6.50 7.53 -11.04
CA ILE A 69 -5.83 7.25 -9.77
C ILE A 69 -6.52 8.02 -8.66
N GLU A 70 -6.93 7.31 -7.61
CA GLU A 70 -7.54 7.87 -6.42
C GLU A 70 -6.67 7.59 -5.20
N ILE A 71 -6.34 8.63 -4.43
CA ILE A 71 -5.60 8.52 -3.17
C ILE A 71 -6.60 8.38 -2.04
N LEU A 72 -6.52 7.27 -1.31
CA LEU A 72 -7.49 6.92 -0.27
C LEU A 72 -7.17 7.57 1.08
N ASN A 73 -5.89 7.80 1.38
CA ASN A 73 -5.42 8.35 2.65
C ASN A 73 -4.68 9.68 2.46
N LYS A 74 -5.37 10.68 1.97
CA LYS A 74 -4.82 12.02 1.63
C LYS A 74 -4.10 12.71 2.80
N SER A 75 -4.47 12.42 4.04
CA SER A 75 -3.84 12.97 5.25
C SER A 75 -2.53 12.27 5.66
N HIS A 76 -2.08 11.27 4.91
CA HIS A 76 -0.85 10.56 5.22
C HIS A 76 0.36 11.47 4.97
N VAL A 77 1.18 11.68 6.00
CA VAL A 77 2.37 12.53 5.94
C VAL A 77 3.50 11.77 5.24
N ILE A 78 4.14 12.43 4.28
CA ILE A 78 5.28 11.91 3.53
C ILE A 78 6.58 12.46 4.11
N CYS A 79 6.69 13.79 4.22
CA CYS A 79 7.87 14.45 4.79
C CYS A 79 7.55 15.86 5.27
N HIS A 80 8.52 16.48 5.97
CA HIS A 80 8.46 17.86 6.45
C HIS A 80 9.53 18.68 5.76
N LEU A 81 9.13 19.83 5.26
CA LEU A 81 10.00 20.80 4.61
C LEU A 81 10.34 21.95 5.55
N ASP A 82 11.61 22.30 5.60
CA ASP A 82 12.10 23.51 6.27
C ASP A 82 11.98 24.73 5.38
N ASP A 83 12.28 25.91 5.94
CA ASP A 83 12.23 27.18 5.23
C ASP A 83 13.15 27.15 3.99
N GLY A 84 12.60 27.56 2.85
CA GLY A 84 13.32 27.62 1.58
C GLY A 84 13.58 26.30 0.90
N ALA A 85 13.05 25.19 1.43
CA ALA A 85 13.16 23.90 0.77
C ALA A 85 12.27 23.84 -0.48
N ASP A 86 12.78 23.27 -1.54
CA ASP A 86 12.04 22.96 -2.77
C ASP A 86 12.19 21.46 -3.05
N LEU A 87 11.08 20.75 -3.02
CA LEU A 87 11.05 19.30 -3.20
C LEU A 87 10.25 18.98 -4.46
N PHE A 88 10.90 18.30 -5.38
CA PHE A 88 10.24 17.68 -6.52
C PHE A 88 10.55 16.20 -6.57
N MET A 89 9.51 15.37 -6.71
CA MET A 89 9.67 13.95 -6.88
C MET A 89 8.65 13.38 -7.87
N GLU A 90 9.09 12.43 -8.65
CA GLU A 90 8.23 11.64 -9.53
C GLU A 90 8.01 10.24 -8.94
N LEU A 91 6.76 9.82 -8.90
CA LEU A 91 6.33 8.53 -8.41
C LEU A 91 5.85 7.68 -9.57
N THR A 92 6.31 6.45 -9.66
CA THR A 92 5.74 5.47 -10.60
C THR A 92 4.81 4.55 -9.83
N VAL A 93 3.56 4.52 -10.23
CA VAL A 93 2.52 3.67 -9.65
C VAL A 93 2.20 2.55 -10.63
N ASN A 94 2.06 1.34 -10.12
CA ASN A 94 1.72 0.17 -10.92
C ASN A 94 0.59 -0.62 -10.26
N THR A 95 -0.05 -1.50 -11.05
CA THR A 95 -1.04 -2.46 -10.56
C THR A 95 -0.44 -3.84 -10.48
N GLY A 96 -0.87 -4.60 -9.48
CA GLY A 96 -0.35 -5.95 -9.30
C GLY A 96 -1.11 -6.75 -8.24
N LYS A 97 -0.54 -7.90 -7.89
CA LYS A 97 -1.08 -8.83 -6.89
C LYS A 97 0.02 -9.21 -5.89
N GLY A 98 -0.34 -9.28 -4.61
CA GLY A 98 0.55 -9.72 -3.57
C GLY A 98 1.68 -8.74 -3.26
N TYR A 99 2.90 -9.23 -3.15
CA TYR A 99 4.11 -8.48 -2.85
C TYR A 99 5.13 -8.61 -3.98
N VAL A 100 5.72 -7.50 -4.37
CA VAL A 100 6.81 -7.44 -5.35
C VAL A 100 7.96 -6.67 -4.71
N SER A 101 9.13 -7.30 -4.61
CA SER A 101 10.33 -6.68 -4.04
C SER A 101 10.88 -5.57 -4.94
N ALA A 102 11.62 -4.63 -4.34
CA ALA A 102 12.28 -3.54 -5.04
C ALA A 102 13.21 -4.03 -6.16
N ASP A 103 13.91 -5.16 -5.95
CA ASP A 103 14.79 -5.74 -6.96
C ASP A 103 14.07 -6.13 -8.26
N LYS A 104 12.82 -6.58 -8.15
CA LYS A 104 11.99 -6.90 -9.31
C LYS A 104 11.40 -5.66 -9.98
N ASN A 105 11.27 -4.58 -9.23
CA ASN A 105 10.83 -3.29 -9.75
C ASN A 105 11.98 -2.49 -10.38
N LYS A 106 13.23 -2.93 -10.19
CA LYS A 106 14.39 -2.32 -10.81
C LYS A 106 14.41 -2.64 -12.30
N MET A 107 14.24 -1.63 -13.12
CA MET A 107 14.40 -1.75 -14.57
C MET A 107 15.88 -1.74 -14.94
N GLU A 108 16.31 -2.57 -15.89
CA GLU A 108 17.69 -2.61 -16.37
C GLU A 108 18.13 -1.27 -17.00
N ASP A 109 17.17 -0.58 -17.63
CA ASP A 109 17.36 0.75 -18.25
C ASP A 109 16.86 1.91 -17.36
N ALA A 110 16.85 1.72 -16.02
CA ALA A 110 16.41 2.77 -15.12
C ALA A 110 17.30 4.01 -15.20
N PRO A 111 16.74 5.22 -15.24
CA PRO A 111 17.53 6.45 -15.17
C PRO A 111 18.28 6.53 -13.84
N ILE A 112 19.43 7.18 -13.87
CA ILE A 112 20.23 7.44 -12.66
C ILE A 112 19.38 8.22 -11.65
N GLY A 113 19.33 7.75 -10.40
CA GLY A 113 18.53 8.37 -9.34
C GLY A 113 17.12 7.79 -9.18
N LEU A 114 16.72 6.82 -10.01
CA LEU A 114 15.48 6.09 -9.77
C LEU A 114 15.65 5.10 -8.62
N ILE A 115 14.86 5.28 -7.58
CA ILE A 115 14.86 4.43 -6.38
C ILE A 115 13.70 3.45 -6.48
N PRO A 116 13.98 2.14 -6.62
CA PRO A 116 12.93 1.13 -6.63
C PRO A 116 12.35 0.95 -5.23
N ILE A 117 11.05 0.77 -5.13
CA ILE A 117 10.30 0.57 -3.88
C ILE A 117 9.61 -0.79 -3.91
N ASP A 118 9.61 -1.48 -2.78
CA ASP A 118 8.78 -2.67 -2.62
C ASP A 118 7.31 -2.34 -2.77
N ALA A 119 6.62 -3.02 -3.66
CA ALA A 119 5.21 -2.79 -3.91
C ALA A 119 4.34 -3.82 -3.19
N ILE A 120 3.49 -3.37 -2.28
CA ILE A 120 2.50 -4.18 -1.57
C ILE A 120 1.14 -3.92 -2.19
N TYR A 121 0.72 -4.79 -3.09
CA TYR A 121 -0.56 -4.68 -3.79
C TYR A 121 -1.74 -5.26 -3.02
N SER A 122 -1.46 -5.95 -1.89
CA SER A 122 -2.50 -6.54 -1.04
C SER A 122 -3.14 -5.49 -0.14
N PRO A 123 -4.48 -5.44 -0.04
CA PRO A 123 -5.17 -4.58 0.92
C PRO A 123 -5.06 -5.09 2.37
N ILE A 124 -4.52 -6.29 2.56
CA ILE A 124 -4.40 -6.93 3.86
C ILE A 124 -3.10 -6.47 4.52
N LYS A 125 -3.22 -5.68 5.60
CA LYS A 125 -2.07 -5.18 6.36
C LYS A 125 -1.63 -6.12 7.48
N LYS A 126 -2.57 -6.87 8.07
CA LYS A 126 -2.29 -7.77 9.20
C LYS A 126 -3.28 -8.93 9.22
N VAL A 127 -2.76 -10.12 9.44
CA VAL A 127 -3.54 -11.32 9.73
C VAL A 127 -3.18 -11.78 11.14
N SER A 128 -4.18 -12.00 11.98
CA SER A 128 -4.02 -12.64 13.29
C SER A 128 -4.84 -13.91 13.33
N TYR A 129 -4.29 -14.95 13.94
CA TYR A 129 -4.99 -16.23 14.15
C TYR A 129 -4.85 -16.63 15.62
N ASP A 130 -5.86 -17.35 16.11
CA ASP A 130 -5.87 -17.94 17.43
C ASP A 130 -6.07 -19.46 17.30
N VAL A 131 -5.27 -20.22 18.03
CA VAL A 131 -5.28 -21.67 18.01
C VAL A 131 -5.89 -22.13 19.31
N GLN A 132 -7.06 -22.77 19.24
CA GLN A 132 -7.76 -23.27 20.40
C GLN A 132 -7.69 -24.81 20.42
N PRO A 133 -7.24 -25.45 21.52
CA PRO A 133 -7.26 -26.88 21.65
C PRO A 133 -8.71 -27.37 21.75
N THR A 134 -9.04 -28.40 20.99
CA THR A 134 -10.35 -29.04 21.06
C THR A 134 -10.22 -30.41 21.77
N ARG A 135 -11.31 -30.86 22.41
CA ARG A 135 -11.34 -32.12 23.15
C ARG A 135 -11.07 -33.39 22.30
N GLU A 136 -11.20 -33.29 20.99
CA GLU A 136 -11.06 -34.41 20.07
C GLU A 136 -9.71 -34.44 19.33
N GLY A 137 -8.70 -33.73 19.79
CA GLY A 137 -7.37 -33.74 19.21
C GLY A 137 -7.25 -33.10 17.84
N SER A 138 -8.32 -32.51 17.33
CA SER A 138 -8.29 -31.69 16.11
C SER A 138 -8.06 -30.23 16.46
N ILE A 139 -7.12 -29.60 15.76
CA ILE A 139 -6.81 -28.19 15.92
C ILE A 139 -7.63 -27.41 14.90
N TRP A 140 -8.56 -26.59 15.36
CA TRP A 140 -9.31 -25.68 14.50
C TRP A 140 -8.61 -24.31 14.47
N MET A 141 -8.21 -23.88 13.29
CA MET A 141 -7.73 -22.51 13.09
C MET A 141 -8.91 -21.58 12.81
N LYS A 142 -9.21 -20.71 13.74
CA LYS A 142 -10.18 -19.63 13.52
C LYS A 142 -9.42 -18.38 13.12
N ALA A 143 -9.46 -18.03 11.84
CA ALA A 143 -8.96 -16.75 11.38
C ALA A 143 -9.86 -15.63 11.91
N THR A 144 -9.41 -14.92 12.92
CA THR A 144 -10.13 -13.78 13.49
C THR A 144 -9.51 -12.50 12.93
N SER A 145 -10.18 -11.89 11.98
CA SER A 145 -9.93 -10.53 11.48
C SER A 145 -8.88 -10.37 10.38
N CYS A 146 -9.31 -10.59 9.14
CA CYS A 146 -8.80 -9.74 8.06
C CYS A 146 -9.46 -8.36 8.20
N ARG A 147 -8.74 -7.32 8.57
CA ARG A 147 -9.23 -5.94 8.41
C ARG A 147 -8.79 -5.43 7.04
N PRO A 148 -9.69 -5.43 6.04
CA PRO A 148 -9.48 -4.64 4.85
C PRO A 148 -9.53 -3.16 5.23
N LEU A 149 -8.79 -2.31 4.51
CA LEU A 149 -8.97 -0.87 4.57
C LEU A 149 -10.46 -0.56 4.43
N ARG A 150 -11.04 0.05 5.45
CA ARG A 150 -12.46 0.34 5.55
C ARG A 150 -12.87 1.25 4.40
N ARG A 151 -13.57 0.71 3.40
CA ARG A 151 -14.45 1.54 2.58
C ARG A 151 -15.52 2.09 3.53
N SER A 152 -15.58 3.39 3.66
CA SER A 152 -16.72 4.07 4.26
C SER A 152 -17.95 3.80 3.39
N SER A 153 -19.01 3.30 4.05
CA SER A 153 -20.37 3.16 3.58
C SER A 153 -20.62 2.29 2.32
N VAL A 154 -21.16 1.10 2.52
CA VAL A 154 -22.58 0.81 2.22
C VAL A 154 -22.96 -0.47 2.99
N SER A 155 -23.91 -0.30 3.90
CA SER A 155 -24.69 -1.35 4.54
C SER A 155 -25.32 -2.26 3.48
N ASN A 156 -24.90 -3.51 3.43
CA ASN A 156 -25.76 -4.56 2.93
C ASN A 156 -25.44 -5.88 3.65
N ARG A 157 -26.09 -6.03 4.81
CA ARG A 157 -26.19 -7.33 5.48
C ARG A 157 -27.08 -8.24 4.65
N LYS A 158 -26.51 -9.05 3.80
CA LYS A 158 -27.16 -10.29 3.38
C LYS A 158 -26.64 -11.39 4.28
N THR A 159 -27.40 -11.70 5.31
CA THR A 159 -27.31 -12.94 6.08
C THR A 159 -27.56 -14.10 5.13
N LEU A 160 -26.52 -14.89 4.88
CA LEU A 160 -26.70 -16.21 4.25
C LEU A 160 -27.39 -17.12 5.25
N PRO A 161 -28.45 -17.83 4.84
CA PRO A 161 -29.10 -18.82 5.71
C PRO A 161 -28.14 -20.01 5.96
N PRO A 162 -28.23 -20.67 7.13
CA PRO A 162 -27.41 -21.81 7.44
C PRO A 162 -27.71 -22.96 6.47
N ARG A 163 -26.65 -23.52 5.86
CA ARG A 163 -26.74 -24.74 5.07
C ARG A 163 -27.30 -25.87 5.95
N ARG A 164 -28.46 -26.40 5.61
CA ARG A 164 -28.97 -27.64 6.16
C ARG A 164 -28.01 -28.79 5.79
N MET A 165 -27.52 -29.49 6.79
CA MET A 165 -26.87 -30.78 6.61
C MET A 165 -27.90 -31.80 6.14
N PRO A 166 -27.56 -32.68 5.20
CA PRO A 166 -28.42 -33.82 4.88
C PRO A 166 -28.45 -34.82 6.06
N PRO A 167 -29.58 -35.52 6.28
CA PRO A 167 -29.71 -36.49 7.35
C PRO A 167 -28.79 -37.70 7.10
N ALA A 168 -28.14 -38.16 8.16
CA ALA A 168 -27.35 -39.39 8.15
C ALA A 168 -28.23 -40.57 7.71
N MET A 169 -27.77 -41.32 6.71
CA MET A 169 -28.35 -42.63 6.39
C MET A 169 -28.16 -43.53 7.58
N ARG A 170 -29.28 -44.01 8.14
CA ARG A 170 -29.30 -45.14 9.05
C ARG A 170 -29.13 -46.42 8.22
N ASP A 171 -28.05 -47.12 8.42
CA ASP A 171 -27.94 -48.50 8.01
C ASP A 171 -28.89 -49.31 8.88
N GLY A 172 -29.84 -49.95 8.21
CA GLY A 172 -30.71 -50.98 8.76
C GLY A 172 -30.22 -52.35 8.36
N SER A 173 -29.95 -53.18 9.35
CA SER A 173 -29.95 -54.64 9.40
C SER A 173 -29.56 -55.45 8.19
#